data_bfa210a688fb47eb13854adaff6a4f3c
#
_entry.id   bfa210a688fb47eb13854adaff6a4f3c
#
_cell.length_a   1.000
_cell.length_b   1.000
_cell.length_c   1.000
_cell.angle_alpha   90.00
_cell.angle_beta   90.00
_cell.angle_gamma   90.00
#
_symmetry.space_group_name_H-M   'P 1'
#
loop_
_entity.id
_entity.type
_entity.pdbx_description
1 polymer ?
#
loop_
_entity_poly.entity_id
_entity_poly.type
_entity_poly.pdbx_seq_one_letter_code
_entity_poly.pdbx_strand_id
1 'polypeptide(L)'
;MKKVLVIDTSILCVWLQVPGKDNCGPNDDSWDYERVNQKIEQEIEDRAILVLPLASIIETGNHISQASHSRRERALNLAEIMNNVADKTSPWAAFSDQSVLWAPDKLKALAANWPDLASQKLSLGDATIKDVANYYAQAGYKVEILTGDQGLKAYEPAVPAEVPRRRRTR
;
A
#
# COMPACT_ATOMS: atom_id res chain seq x y z
N MET A 1 -9.67 -6.50 15.99
CA MET A 1 -9.30 -5.24 15.32
C MET A 1 -9.30 -5.51 13.82
N LYS A 2 -9.91 -4.61 13.02
CA LYS A 2 -9.98 -4.78 11.57
C LYS A 2 -8.61 -4.47 10.95
N LYS A 3 -8.18 -5.29 9.98
CA LYS A 3 -6.88 -5.14 9.32
C LYS A 3 -7.01 -4.34 8.03
N VAL A 4 -6.00 -3.53 7.76
CA VAL A 4 -5.78 -2.82 6.49
C VAL A 4 -4.45 -3.29 5.91
N LEU A 5 -4.45 -3.61 4.63
CA LEU A 5 -3.28 -3.99 3.85
C LEU A 5 -2.99 -2.88 2.84
N VAL A 6 -1.92 -2.14 3.07
CA VAL A 6 -1.46 -1.07 2.16
C VAL A 6 -0.51 -1.68 1.14
N ILE A 7 -0.88 -1.64 -0.15
CA ILE A 7 -0.15 -2.32 -1.21
C ILE A 7 0.85 -1.37 -1.86
N ASP A 8 2.13 -1.68 -1.71
CA ASP A 8 3.23 -0.94 -2.33
C ASP A 8 3.43 -1.30 -3.80
N THR A 9 4.08 -0.40 -4.53
CA THR A 9 4.43 -0.54 -5.95
C THR A 9 5.17 -1.85 -6.25
N SER A 10 6.15 -2.23 -5.42
CA SER A 10 6.95 -3.45 -5.63
C SER A 10 6.07 -4.69 -5.69
N ILE A 11 5.14 -4.82 -4.76
CA ILE A 11 4.17 -5.91 -4.69
C ILE A 11 3.14 -5.82 -5.83
N LEU A 12 2.61 -4.62 -6.10
CA LEU A 12 1.61 -4.44 -7.14
C LEU A 12 2.15 -4.81 -8.52
N CYS A 13 3.40 -4.46 -8.82
CA CYS A 13 4.08 -4.85 -10.06
C CYS A 13 4.20 -6.38 -10.20
N VAL A 14 4.57 -7.08 -9.12
CA VAL A 14 4.65 -8.55 -9.11
C VAL A 14 3.26 -9.16 -9.28
N TRP A 15 2.27 -8.67 -8.55
CA TRP A 15 0.89 -9.18 -8.62
C TRP A 15 0.26 -8.99 -9.99
N LEU A 16 0.51 -7.87 -10.65
CA LEU A 16 0.07 -7.60 -12.03
C LEU A 16 0.97 -8.26 -13.09
N GLN A 17 2.02 -8.97 -12.69
CA GLN A 17 2.97 -9.63 -13.60
C GLN A 17 3.55 -8.67 -14.64
N VAL A 18 3.94 -7.47 -14.19
CA VAL A 18 4.60 -6.49 -15.06
C VAL A 18 5.92 -7.07 -15.57
N PRO A 19 6.15 -7.11 -16.90
CA PRO A 19 7.39 -7.67 -17.46
C PRO A 19 8.65 -7.04 -16.86
N GLY A 20 9.58 -7.89 -16.41
CA GLY A 20 10.79 -7.47 -15.70
C GLY A 20 10.62 -7.28 -14.19
N LYS A 21 9.42 -7.53 -13.65
CA LYS A 21 9.07 -7.45 -12.22
C LYS A 21 8.56 -8.80 -11.70
N ASP A 22 9.32 -9.87 -11.95
CA ASP A 22 8.91 -11.24 -11.60
C ASP A 22 8.93 -11.50 -10.09
N ASN A 23 9.75 -10.77 -9.37
CA ASN A 23 9.85 -10.81 -7.91
C ASN A 23 10.30 -9.47 -7.34
N CYS A 24 10.15 -9.31 -6.02
CA CYS A 24 10.68 -8.18 -5.26
C CYS A 24 11.13 -8.64 -3.87
N GLY A 25 11.84 -7.77 -3.17
CA GLY A 25 12.38 -8.07 -1.85
C GLY A 25 13.80 -8.66 -1.89
N PRO A 26 14.43 -8.82 -0.72
CA PRO A 26 15.75 -9.42 -0.60
C PRO A 26 15.71 -10.92 -0.91
N ASN A 27 16.87 -11.50 -1.23
CA ASN A 27 16.97 -12.91 -1.65
C ASN A 27 16.47 -13.91 -0.59
N ASP A 28 16.60 -13.57 0.67
CA ASP A 28 16.15 -14.38 1.81
C ASP A 28 14.67 -14.15 2.18
N ASP A 29 14.03 -13.14 1.60
CA ASP A 29 12.61 -12.81 1.78
C ASP A 29 11.99 -12.30 0.46
N SER A 30 12.13 -13.09 -0.60
CA SER A 30 11.66 -12.74 -1.94
C SER A 30 10.16 -13.01 -2.09
N TRP A 31 9.47 -12.09 -2.76
CA TRP A 31 8.07 -12.14 -3.13
C TRP A 31 7.94 -12.37 -4.64
N ASP A 32 7.50 -13.56 -5.03
CA ASP A 32 7.05 -13.88 -6.37
C ASP A 32 5.52 -13.77 -6.50
N TYR A 33 5.00 -14.01 -7.69
CA TYR A 33 3.56 -13.92 -7.96
C TYR A 33 2.74 -14.85 -7.06
N GLU A 34 3.17 -16.10 -6.89
CA GLU A 34 2.41 -17.09 -6.10
C GLU A 34 2.30 -16.66 -4.65
N ARG A 35 3.41 -16.24 -4.06
CA ARG A 35 3.43 -15.75 -2.67
C ARG A 35 2.59 -14.49 -2.47
N VAL A 36 2.68 -13.53 -3.42
CA VAL A 36 1.87 -12.31 -3.38
C VAL A 36 0.39 -12.65 -3.48
N ASN A 37 0.02 -13.47 -4.46
CA ASN A 37 -1.37 -13.84 -4.69
C ASN A 37 -1.97 -14.58 -3.49
N GLN A 38 -1.27 -15.59 -2.95
CA GLN A 38 -1.69 -16.31 -1.75
C GLN A 38 -1.86 -15.37 -0.55
N LYS A 39 -0.93 -14.44 -0.36
CA LYS A 39 -1.03 -13.47 0.73
C LYS A 39 -2.27 -12.59 0.59
N ILE A 40 -2.52 -12.04 -0.59
CA ILE A 40 -3.67 -11.17 -0.82
C ILE A 40 -4.98 -11.95 -0.68
N GLU A 41 -5.09 -13.14 -1.25
CA GLU A 41 -6.27 -14.00 -1.13
C GLU A 41 -6.56 -14.33 0.33
N GLN A 42 -5.56 -14.75 1.10
CA GLN A 42 -5.72 -15.04 2.53
C GLN A 42 -6.20 -13.82 3.31
N GLU A 43 -5.65 -12.64 3.03
CA GLU A 43 -6.07 -11.41 3.71
C GLU A 43 -7.51 -11.01 3.35
N ILE A 44 -7.93 -11.28 2.12
CA ILE A 44 -9.34 -11.08 1.69
C ILE A 44 -10.28 -12.04 2.41
N GLU A 45 -9.91 -13.32 2.53
CA GLU A 45 -10.67 -14.32 3.30
C GLU A 45 -10.79 -13.91 4.77
N ASP A 46 -9.72 -13.36 5.34
CA ASP A 46 -9.68 -12.82 6.71
C ASP A 46 -10.37 -11.46 6.84
N ARG A 47 -11.03 -10.98 5.77
CA ARG A 47 -11.78 -9.73 5.70
C ARG A 47 -10.94 -8.47 5.93
N ALA A 48 -9.67 -8.51 5.55
CA ALA A 48 -8.85 -7.32 5.49
C ALA A 48 -9.37 -6.34 4.42
N ILE A 49 -9.09 -5.07 4.63
CA ILE A 49 -9.36 -4.01 3.65
C ILE A 49 -8.07 -3.77 2.87
N LEU A 50 -8.15 -3.79 1.55
CA LEU A 50 -7.04 -3.44 0.69
C LEU A 50 -7.03 -1.92 0.45
N VAL A 51 -5.85 -1.33 0.53
CA VAL A 51 -5.63 0.10 0.25
C VAL A 51 -4.62 0.24 -0.86
N LEU A 52 -5.00 1.01 -1.88
CA LEU A 52 -4.15 1.33 -3.02
C LEU A 52 -3.69 2.79 -2.94
N PRO A 53 -2.46 3.08 -2.51
CA PRO A 53 -1.92 4.43 -2.47
C PRO A 53 -1.80 5.07 -3.87
N LEU A 54 -1.96 6.39 -3.96
CA LEU A 54 -1.76 7.12 -5.22
C LEU A 54 -0.36 6.90 -5.80
N ALA A 55 0.68 6.90 -4.96
CA ALA A 55 2.04 6.61 -5.39
C ALA A 55 2.16 5.23 -6.05
N SER A 56 1.53 4.21 -5.48
CA SER A 56 1.53 2.85 -6.05
C SER A 56 0.86 2.80 -7.43
N ILE A 57 -0.23 3.55 -7.63
CA ILE A 57 -0.88 3.67 -8.95
C ILE A 57 0.08 4.28 -9.96
N ILE A 58 0.66 5.43 -9.65
CA ILE A 58 1.50 6.21 -10.56
C ILE A 58 2.77 5.43 -10.92
N GLU A 59 3.46 4.92 -9.92
CA GLU A 59 4.73 4.22 -10.14
C GLU A 59 4.54 2.88 -10.85
N THR A 60 3.50 2.13 -10.52
CA THR A 60 3.14 0.90 -11.26
C THR A 60 2.79 1.21 -12.71
N GLY A 61 2.02 2.27 -12.96
CA GLY A 61 1.71 2.74 -14.31
C GLY A 61 2.97 3.09 -15.11
N ASN A 62 3.95 3.75 -14.47
CA ASN A 62 5.24 4.05 -15.10
C ASN A 62 6.00 2.77 -15.48
N HIS A 63 6.06 1.78 -14.58
CA HIS A 63 6.69 0.49 -14.87
C HIS A 63 6.00 -0.25 -16.02
N ILE A 64 4.68 -0.24 -16.07
CA ILE A 64 3.90 -0.85 -17.16
C ILE A 64 4.23 -0.16 -18.49
N SER A 65 4.26 1.16 -18.53
CA SER A 65 4.52 1.93 -19.75
C SER A 65 5.93 1.71 -20.31
N GLN A 66 6.88 1.38 -19.46
CA GLN A 66 8.28 1.11 -19.80
C GLN A 66 8.57 -0.38 -20.03
N ALA A 67 7.60 -1.26 -19.82
CA ALA A 67 7.78 -2.69 -19.99
C ALA A 67 8.10 -3.05 -21.46
N SER A 68 8.85 -4.14 -21.67
CA SER A 68 9.26 -4.59 -23.00
C SER A 68 8.10 -5.10 -23.86
N HIS A 69 7.05 -5.66 -23.22
CA HIS A 69 5.86 -6.21 -23.87
C HIS A 69 4.64 -6.15 -22.96
N SER A 70 3.47 -6.59 -23.43
CA SER A 70 2.20 -6.72 -22.68
C SER A 70 1.71 -5.43 -22.00
N ARG A 71 2.18 -4.26 -22.44
CA ARG A 71 1.86 -2.96 -21.80
C ARG A 71 0.36 -2.72 -21.72
N ARG A 72 -0.36 -2.94 -22.83
CA ARG A 72 -1.80 -2.69 -22.88
C ARG A 72 -2.57 -3.64 -21.95
N GLU A 73 -2.22 -4.92 -21.93
CA GLU A 73 -2.85 -5.92 -21.07
C GLU A 73 -2.65 -5.57 -19.57
N ARG A 74 -1.42 -5.26 -19.17
CA ARG A 74 -1.12 -4.89 -17.78
C ARG A 74 -1.75 -3.56 -17.39
N ALA A 75 -1.82 -2.61 -18.33
CA ALA A 75 -2.52 -1.34 -18.10
C ALA A 75 -4.03 -1.54 -17.90
N LEU A 76 -4.67 -2.45 -18.63
CA LEU A 76 -6.08 -2.80 -18.43
C LEU A 76 -6.30 -3.43 -17.05
N ASN A 77 -5.41 -4.31 -16.60
CA ASN A 77 -5.50 -4.92 -15.27
C ASN A 77 -5.36 -3.86 -14.16
N LEU A 78 -4.42 -2.93 -14.30
CA LEU A 78 -4.30 -1.82 -13.35
C LEU A 78 -5.54 -0.90 -13.38
N ALA A 79 -6.06 -0.60 -14.57
CA ALA A 79 -7.26 0.22 -14.72
C ALA A 79 -8.51 -0.43 -14.06
N GLU A 80 -8.64 -1.75 -14.12
CA GLU A 80 -9.69 -2.48 -13.42
C GLU A 80 -9.58 -2.31 -11.90
N ILE A 81 -8.39 -2.45 -11.34
CA ILE A 81 -8.15 -2.20 -9.91
C ILE A 81 -8.49 -0.75 -9.56
N MET A 82 -8.06 0.22 -10.38
CA MET A 82 -8.37 1.64 -10.16
C MET A 82 -9.88 1.90 -10.14
N ASN A 83 -10.64 1.29 -11.04
CA ASN A 83 -12.10 1.40 -11.06
C ASN A 83 -12.71 0.80 -9.79
N ASN A 84 -12.27 -0.39 -9.37
CA ASN A 84 -12.74 -1.03 -8.14
C ASN A 84 -12.47 -0.17 -6.90
N VAL A 85 -11.33 0.49 -6.83
CA VAL A 85 -10.97 1.41 -5.75
C VAL A 85 -11.82 2.68 -5.79
N ALA A 86 -12.04 3.25 -6.99
CA ALA A 86 -12.89 4.43 -7.17
C ALA A 86 -14.34 4.14 -6.77
N ASP A 87 -14.86 2.98 -7.15
CA ASP A 87 -16.22 2.54 -6.85
C ASP A 87 -16.39 1.95 -5.44
N LYS A 88 -15.32 1.90 -4.66
CA LYS A 88 -15.30 1.29 -3.32
C LYS A 88 -15.78 -0.16 -3.32
N THR A 89 -15.46 -0.90 -4.37
CA THR A 89 -15.82 -2.32 -4.49
C THR A 89 -15.00 -3.15 -3.50
N SER A 90 -15.68 -3.86 -2.59
CA SER A 90 -15.00 -4.74 -1.64
C SER A 90 -14.03 -5.70 -2.36
N PRO A 91 -12.82 -5.94 -1.86
CA PRO A 91 -12.29 -5.57 -0.54
C PRO A 91 -11.59 -4.20 -0.45
N TRP A 92 -11.70 -3.34 -1.46
CA TRP A 92 -10.98 -2.09 -1.55
C TRP A 92 -11.56 -1.00 -0.64
N ALA A 93 -10.69 -0.24 0.02
CA ALA A 93 -11.05 1.03 0.65
C ALA A 93 -11.35 2.09 -0.40
N ALA A 94 -12.22 3.03 -0.08
CA ALA A 94 -12.50 4.16 -0.96
C ALA A 94 -11.24 5.01 -1.17
N PHE A 95 -10.92 5.32 -2.43
CA PHE A 95 -9.78 6.19 -2.74
C PHE A 95 -9.94 7.59 -2.12
N SER A 96 -11.18 8.08 -2.03
CA SER A 96 -11.51 9.36 -1.39
C SER A 96 -11.04 9.47 0.07
N ASP A 97 -10.86 8.36 0.79
CA ASP A 97 -10.33 8.38 2.16
C ASP A 97 -8.91 8.99 2.22
N GLN A 98 -8.16 8.90 1.13
CA GLN A 98 -6.80 9.45 1.02
C GLN A 98 -6.78 10.95 0.69
N SER A 99 -7.91 11.55 0.32
CA SER A 99 -7.97 12.95 -0.12
C SER A 99 -7.48 13.93 0.93
N VAL A 100 -7.69 13.64 2.21
CA VAL A 100 -7.22 14.45 3.34
C VAL A 100 -5.68 14.59 3.36
N LEU A 101 -4.97 13.58 2.88
CA LEU A 101 -3.49 13.58 2.84
C LEU A 101 -2.91 14.56 1.80
N TRP A 102 -3.74 15.02 0.88
CA TRP A 102 -3.39 15.96 -0.18
C TRP A 102 -3.90 17.38 0.08
N ALA A 103 -4.49 17.64 1.25
CA ALA A 103 -4.85 18.99 1.67
C ALA A 103 -3.59 19.88 1.80
N PRO A 104 -3.70 21.21 1.60
CA PRO A 104 -2.54 22.10 1.58
C PRO A 104 -1.64 22.02 2.81
N ASP A 105 -2.21 21.84 4.01
CA ASP A 105 -1.46 21.69 5.26
C ASP A 105 -0.67 20.39 5.30
N LYS A 106 -1.23 19.30 4.80
CA LYS A 106 -0.58 17.98 4.70
C LYS A 106 0.53 17.97 3.68
N LEU A 107 0.30 18.61 2.51
CA LEU A 107 1.33 18.75 1.50
C LEU A 107 2.52 19.59 1.99
N LYS A 108 2.26 20.65 2.76
CA LYS A 108 3.32 21.45 3.40
C LYS A 108 4.10 20.63 4.44
N ALA A 109 3.41 19.81 5.25
CA ALA A 109 4.06 18.93 6.21
C ALA A 109 4.95 17.90 5.51
N LEU A 110 4.47 17.30 4.43
CA LEU A 110 5.26 16.37 3.61
C LEU A 110 6.51 17.08 3.03
N ALA A 111 6.35 18.27 2.47
CA ALA A 111 7.46 19.07 1.93
C ALA A 111 8.51 19.43 2.99
N ALA A 112 8.08 19.65 4.24
CA ALA A 112 8.99 19.95 5.35
C ALA A 112 9.74 18.71 5.86
N ASN A 113 9.09 17.55 5.89
CA ASN A 113 9.64 16.33 6.49
C ASN A 113 10.41 15.45 5.50
N TRP A 114 10.01 15.44 4.22
CA TRP A 114 10.61 14.54 3.24
C TRP A 114 12.10 14.77 2.97
N PRO A 115 12.68 16.01 2.98
CA PRO A 115 14.11 16.18 2.73
C PRO A 115 15.01 15.35 3.64
N ASP A 116 14.66 15.22 4.92
CA ASP A 116 15.41 14.38 5.85
C ASP A 116 15.24 12.88 5.55
N LEU A 117 14.04 12.47 5.15
CA LEU A 117 13.76 11.09 4.71
C LEU A 117 14.49 10.76 3.40
N ALA A 118 14.55 11.72 2.46
CA ALA A 118 15.28 11.58 1.20
C ALA A 118 16.77 11.36 1.44
N SER A 119 17.37 12.05 2.43
CA SER A 119 18.76 11.83 2.83
C SER A 119 19.03 10.41 3.37
N GLN A 120 17.99 9.75 3.87
CA GLN A 120 17.97 8.36 4.31
C GLN A 120 17.52 7.39 3.21
N LYS A 121 17.46 7.84 1.96
CA LYS A 121 17.05 7.08 0.76
C LYS A 121 15.58 6.65 0.74
N LEU A 122 14.71 7.28 1.51
CA LEU A 122 13.27 7.09 1.36
C LEU A 122 12.74 7.98 0.22
N SER A 123 12.14 7.37 -0.80
CA SER A 123 11.56 8.10 -1.93
C SER A 123 10.35 8.94 -1.49
N LEU A 124 9.96 9.92 -2.32
CA LEU A 124 8.75 10.69 -2.05
C LEU A 124 7.49 9.79 -2.12
N GLY A 125 7.48 8.83 -3.04
CA GLY A 125 6.40 7.84 -3.13
C GLY A 125 6.27 7.04 -1.83
N ASP A 126 7.38 6.50 -1.31
CA ASP A 126 7.40 5.75 -0.05
C ASP A 126 6.98 6.60 1.15
N ALA A 127 7.37 7.87 1.18
CA ALA A 127 6.94 8.80 2.21
C ALA A 127 5.42 8.99 2.21
N THR A 128 4.80 9.07 1.03
CA THR A 128 3.32 9.15 0.93
C THR A 128 2.64 7.85 1.30
N ILE A 129 3.22 6.69 0.97
CA ILE A 129 2.70 5.38 1.40
C ILE A 129 2.75 5.24 2.93
N LYS A 130 3.84 5.67 3.54
CA LYS A 130 3.97 5.77 5.00
C LYS A 130 2.85 6.63 5.61
N ASP A 131 2.55 7.78 5.00
CA ASP A 131 1.48 8.66 5.49
C ASP A 131 0.09 8.02 5.36
N VAL A 132 -0.17 7.29 4.27
CA VAL A 132 -1.38 6.47 4.11
C VAL A 132 -1.49 5.42 5.21
N ALA A 133 -0.42 4.69 5.48
CA ALA A 133 -0.39 3.68 6.54
C ALA A 133 -0.67 4.30 7.93
N ASN A 134 -0.06 5.43 8.24
CA ASN A 134 -0.28 6.17 9.49
C ASN A 134 -1.72 6.67 9.62
N TYR A 135 -2.33 7.14 8.52
CA TYR A 135 -3.73 7.57 8.51
C TYR A 135 -4.67 6.44 8.97
N TYR A 136 -4.53 5.25 8.41
CA TYR A 136 -5.37 4.11 8.82
C TYR A 136 -5.04 3.61 10.23
N ALA A 137 -3.78 3.66 10.65
CA ALA A 137 -3.40 3.31 12.02
C ALA A 137 -4.04 4.27 13.05
N GLN A 138 -4.04 5.58 12.76
CA GLN A 138 -4.70 6.59 13.59
C GLN A 138 -6.23 6.42 13.62
N ALA A 139 -6.82 5.88 12.56
CA ALA A 139 -8.23 5.51 12.52
C ALA A 139 -8.56 4.21 13.28
N GLY A 140 -7.57 3.57 13.91
CA GLY A 140 -7.75 2.40 14.78
C GLY A 140 -7.68 1.04 14.06
N TYR A 141 -7.13 1.01 12.84
CA TYR A 141 -6.89 -0.23 12.13
C TYR A 141 -5.53 -0.85 12.49
N LYS A 142 -5.46 -2.19 12.43
CA LYS A 142 -4.17 -2.87 12.33
C LYS A 142 -3.67 -2.73 10.90
N VAL A 143 -2.56 -2.04 10.71
CA VAL A 143 -2.02 -1.76 9.37
C VAL A 143 -0.83 -2.65 9.08
N GLU A 144 -0.82 -3.25 7.90
CA GLU A 144 0.34 -3.89 7.29
C GLU A 144 0.70 -3.17 6.00
N ILE A 145 1.97 -2.80 5.83
CA ILE A 145 2.51 -2.35 4.54
C ILE A 145 3.02 -3.60 3.82
N LEU A 146 2.32 -4.03 2.77
CA LEU A 146 2.75 -5.12 1.92
C LEU A 146 3.74 -4.60 0.89
N THR A 147 5.01 -4.84 1.12
CA THR A 147 6.13 -4.34 0.32
C THR A 147 7.29 -5.33 0.31
N GLY A 148 8.06 -5.33 -0.78
CA GLY A 148 9.38 -5.96 -0.85
C GLY A 148 10.51 -5.04 -0.38
N ASP A 149 10.25 -3.75 -0.18
CA ASP A 149 11.25 -2.78 0.28
C ASP A 149 11.35 -2.78 1.80
N GLN A 150 12.49 -3.26 2.32
CA GLN A 150 12.75 -3.30 3.77
C GLN A 150 12.85 -1.89 4.38
N GLY A 151 13.30 -0.91 3.60
CA GLY A 151 13.35 0.50 4.03
C GLY A 151 11.94 1.05 4.29
N LEU A 152 10.99 0.80 3.38
CA LEU A 152 9.60 1.17 3.57
C LEU A 152 8.94 0.33 4.68
N LYS A 153 9.23 -0.98 4.73
CA LYS A 153 8.67 -1.88 5.77
C LYS A 153 9.00 -1.41 7.19
N ALA A 154 10.16 -0.82 7.39
CA ALA A 154 10.56 -0.29 8.69
C ALA A 154 9.67 0.84 9.22
N TYR A 155 8.87 1.47 8.35
CA TYR A 155 7.90 2.51 8.72
C TYR A 155 6.48 1.98 8.94
N GLU A 156 6.29 0.67 8.95
CA GLU A 156 4.99 0.08 9.27
C GLU A 156 4.54 0.51 10.67
N PRO A 157 3.31 1.02 10.83
CA PRO A 157 2.83 1.47 12.14
C PRO A 157 2.77 0.33 13.15
N ALA A 158 3.15 0.63 14.39
CA ALA A 158 2.99 -0.32 15.49
C ALA A 158 1.51 -0.69 15.68
N VAL A 159 1.26 -1.96 16.02
CA VAL A 159 -0.12 -2.42 16.31
C VAL A 159 -0.65 -1.65 17.52
N PRO A 160 -1.81 -0.99 17.43
CA PRO A 160 -2.41 -0.31 18.56
C PRO A 160 -2.61 -1.27 19.74
N ALA A 161 -2.27 -0.84 20.95
CA ALA A 161 -2.51 -1.63 22.16
C ALA A 161 -4.03 -1.87 22.33
N GLU A 162 -4.42 -3.13 22.57
CA GLU A 162 -5.81 -3.42 22.91
C GLU A 162 -6.13 -2.77 24.26
N VAL A 163 -7.06 -1.80 24.26
CA VAL A 163 -7.59 -1.23 25.51
C VAL A 163 -8.56 -2.24 26.10
N PRO A 164 -8.28 -2.83 27.27
CA PRO A 164 -9.20 -3.78 27.90
C PRO A 164 -10.57 -3.11 28.12
N ARG A 165 -11.62 -3.70 27.58
CA ARG A 165 -12.99 -3.24 27.86
C ARG A 165 -13.21 -3.32 29.37
N ARG A 166 -13.38 -2.19 30.06
CA ARG A 166 -13.82 -2.15 31.45
C ARG A 166 -15.11 -2.99 31.55
N ARG A 167 -15.05 -4.10 32.29
CA ARG A 167 -16.27 -4.81 32.69
C ARG A 167 -17.18 -3.81 33.42
N ARG A 168 -18.33 -3.52 32.87
CA ARG A 168 -19.39 -2.87 33.62
C ARG A 168 -19.82 -3.85 34.70
N THR A 169 -19.40 -3.63 35.93
CA THR A 169 -20.02 -4.25 37.11
C THR A 169 -21.46 -3.73 37.19
N ARG A 170 -22.40 -4.66 37.10
CA ARG A 170 -23.81 -4.42 37.43
C ARG A 170 -23.97 -4.31 38.93
#